data_1600511b71e3353a35941484ad8c168e
#
_entry.id   1600511b71e3353a35941484ad8c168e
#
_cell.length_a   1.000
_cell.length_b   1.000
_cell.length_c   1.000
_cell.angle_alpha   90.00
_cell.angle_beta   90.00
_cell.angle_gamma   90.00
#
_symmetry.space_group_name_H-M   'P 1'
#
loop_
_entity.id
_entity.type
_entity.pdbx_description
1 polymer ?
#
loop_
_entity_poly.entity_id
_entity_poly.type
_entity_poly.pdbx_seq_one_letter_code
_entity_poly.pdbx_strand_id
1 'polypeptide(L)'
;MAATSSAPRESDARRIAAIDIGSNSIRQIVADVSSGGGIHVVDEMKAAPRLAAGLVDTGVLDESAMERAMEDITRMATLARQLGAERVEAVATSAVRDAANGSEFVERVRSQTGLHVRVLDGDEEARLSFRSALAHFELGSGRAVVADIGGGSLELVLSVDGVIDRITSLPLGAVRLTERFLPDGSTKPRSLRALRREVRAQLRPHLPVRNWRGATLIGSGGTFTNLAGLYLTRQGIFTARSVHAARVPRGDVEHLLEMLHAMESDERRNVQGLNADRADIIVAGLAVVAEVMARLESRDVQVSRYGLREGLLLEAARVRPVIADPGEARERSVRELAARCHYELPHSANVQMLALRLFDSLGLRLGAAPAERPLLADAALLHDVGYHISYDRHHKHSYHIIVHAELLGVQPADQVVIANVARYHRGAPPKKKHRNFGALDRELRARVTRLSAILRIADGFDRGHTGAVKSLRVRWLQRAIRITPEASDHRASLRLECWGAHRKSALLAKLAGVPVEIVAPDGTVLSSQDTEKNAE
;
A
#
# COMPACT_ATOMS: atom_id res chain seq x y z
N MET A 1 21.50 -9.38 -33.68
CA MET A 1 21.14 -7.98 -33.40
C MET A 1 20.44 -7.98 -32.05
N ALA A 2 21.14 -7.63 -31.00
CA ALA A 2 20.62 -7.61 -29.63
C ALA A 2 19.88 -6.28 -29.41
N ALA A 3 18.60 -6.35 -29.08
CA ALA A 3 17.81 -5.20 -28.68
C ALA A 3 18.27 -4.74 -27.28
N THR A 4 18.99 -3.64 -27.24
CA THR A 4 19.30 -2.93 -25.99
C THR A 4 18.04 -2.31 -25.45
N SER A 5 17.47 -2.91 -24.40
CA SER A 5 16.43 -2.29 -23.58
C SER A 5 17.05 -1.12 -22.83
N SER A 6 16.87 0.09 -23.34
CA SER A 6 17.22 1.32 -22.64
C SER A 6 16.25 1.52 -21.49
N ALA A 7 16.77 1.66 -20.27
CA ALA A 7 16.01 2.16 -19.13
C ALA A 7 15.30 3.48 -19.51
N PRO A 8 14.05 3.73 -19.06
CA PRO A 8 13.36 4.98 -19.36
C PRO A 8 14.19 6.16 -18.82
N ARG A 9 14.46 7.13 -19.69
CA ARG A 9 15.18 8.35 -19.32
C ARG A 9 14.28 9.17 -18.38
N GLU A 10 14.81 9.67 -17.27
CA GLU A 10 14.18 10.62 -16.34
C GLU A 10 13.64 11.91 -17.00
N SER A 11 13.91 12.12 -18.28
CA SER A 11 13.59 13.35 -19.02
C SER A 11 12.14 13.49 -19.48
N ASP A 12 11.22 12.55 -19.16
CA ASP A 12 9.84 12.57 -19.70
C ASP A 12 8.76 12.71 -18.61
N ALA A 13 9.14 13.00 -17.38
CA ALA A 13 8.21 13.24 -16.28
C ALA A 13 7.82 14.72 -16.20
N ARG A 14 6.52 15.00 -16.05
CA ARG A 14 5.97 16.34 -15.87
C ARG A 14 5.61 16.58 -14.42
N ARG A 15 6.02 17.70 -13.87
CA ARG A 15 5.61 18.12 -12.53
C ARG A 15 4.26 18.80 -12.57
N ILE A 16 3.27 18.16 -11.95
CA ILE A 16 1.87 18.62 -11.93
C ILE A 16 1.41 18.68 -10.48
N ALA A 17 0.60 19.70 -10.16
CA ALA A 17 -0.11 19.80 -8.89
C ALA A 17 -1.61 19.55 -9.11
N ALA A 18 -2.24 18.82 -8.20
CA ALA A 18 -3.68 18.63 -8.14
C ALA A 18 -4.21 19.11 -6.78
N ILE A 19 -5.23 19.97 -6.79
CA ILE A 19 -5.92 20.49 -5.61
C ILE A 19 -7.35 20.00 -5.65
N ASP A 20 -7.77 19.26 -4.64
CA ASP A 20 -9.13 18.77 -4.43
C ASP A 20 -9.78 19.55 -3.29
N ILE A 21 -10.81 20.34 -3.62
CA ILE A 21 -11.60 21.13 -2.69
C ILE A 21 -12.84 20.34 -2.29
N GLY A 22 -12.67 19.50 -1.25
CA GLY A 22 -13.72 18.62 -0.76
C GLY A 22 -14.56 19.20 0.37
N SER A 23 -15.63 18.51 0.72
CA SER A 23 -16.60 18.90 1.76
C SER A 23 -15.98 19.02 3.17
N ASN A 24 -15.08 18.10 3.53
CA ASN A 24 -14.44 18.07 4.85
C ASN A 24 -13.03 18.67 4.84
N SER A 25 -12.29 18.45 3.77
CA SER A 25 -10.88 18.83 3.67
C SER A 25 -10.49 19.23 2.26
N ILE A 26 -9.53 20.14 2.16
CA ILE A 26 -8.82 20.49 0.93
C ILE A 26 -7.50 19.75 0.93
N ARG A 27 -7.15 19.16 -0.19
CA ARG A 27 -5.93 18.36 -0.34
C ARG A 27 -5.19 18.75 -1.61
N GLN A 28 -3.88 18.89 -1.47
CA GLN A 28 -2.98 19.06 -2.61
C GLN A 28 -2.03 17.87 -2.69
N ILE A 29 -1.66 17.54 -3.91
CA ILE A 29 -0.53 16.70 -4.24
C ILE A 29 0.30 17.38 -5.32
N VAL A 30 1.60 17.46 -5.17
CA VAL A 30 2.55 17.85 -6.20
C VAL A 30 3.37 16.63 -6.55
N ALA A 31 3.37 16.23 -7.82
CA ALA A 31 4.01 15.00 -8.23
C ALA A 31 4.66 15.11 -9.62
N ASP A 32 5.71 14.33 -9.82
CA ASP A 32 6.28 14.06 -11.13
C ASP A 32 5.54 12.86 -11.74
N VAL A 33 4.87 13.07 -12.87
CA VAL A 33 4.06 12.07 -13.56
C VAL A 33 4.78 11.66 -14.84
N SER A 34 5.16 10.39 -14.94
CA SER A 34 5.80 9.83 -16.12
C SER A 34 4.78 9.50 -17.22
N SER A 35 5.24 9.42 -18.47
CA SER A 35 4.42 9.01 -19.62
C SER A 35 3.82 7.61 -19.46
N GLY A 36 4.45 6.74 -18.69
CA GLY A 36 3.94 5.41 -18.33
C GLY A 36 2.95 5.37 -17.16
N GLY A 37 2.56 6.54 -16.60
CA GLY A 37 1.59 6.64 -15.50
C GLY A 37 2.17 6.44 -14.10
N GLY A 38 3.49 6.36 -13.96
CA GLY A 38 4.14 6.40 -12.66
C GLY A 38 3.97 7.78 -12.02
N ILE A 39 3.53 7.82 -10.76
CA ILE A 39 3.35 9.04 -9.97
C ILE A 39 4.41 9.05 -8.87
N HIS A 40 5.33 9.99 -8.94
CA HIS A 40 6.32 10.23 -7.87
C HIS A 40 5.92 11.48 -7.09
N VAL A 41 5.46 11.30 -5.85
CA VAL A 41 5.00 12.39 -4.98
C VAL A 41 6.19 13.21 -4.52
N VAL A 42 6.16 14.52 -4.81
CA VAL A 42 7.14 15.51 -4.36
C VAL A 42 6.70 16.12 -3.04
N ASP A 43 5.41 16.48 -2.94
CA ASP A 43 4.83 17.04 -1.72
C ASP A 43 3.33 16.78 -1.62
N GLU A 44 2.82 16.69 -0.38
CA GLU A 44 1.39 16.59 -0.07
C GLU A 44 1.01 17.59 1.02
N MET A 45 -0.08 18.33 0.79
CA MET A 45 -0.64 19.23 1.76
C MET A 45 -2.12 18.91 2.04
N LYS A 46 -2.55 19.01 3.29
CA LYS A 46 -3.95 18.81 3.71
C LYS A 46 -4.35 19.92 4.66
N ALA A 47 -5.56 20.45 4.45
CA ALA A 47 -6.25 21.36 5.36
C ALA A 47 -7.69 20.88 5.58
N ALA A 48 -8.31 21.25 6.69
CA ALA A 48 -9.66 20.82 7.05
C ALA A 48 -10.58 22.02 7.38
N PRO A 49 -10.89 22.89 6.42
CA PRO A 49 -11.77 24.05 6.62
C PRO A 49 -13.22 23.64 6.88
N ARG A 50 -13.61 22.38 6.57
CA ARG A 50 -14.97 21.82 6.75
C ARG A 50 -16.05 22.62 6.00
N LEU A 51 -15.85 22.87 4.70
CA LEU A 51 -16.75 23.64 3.85
C LEU A 51 -18.22 23.18 3.90
N ALA A 52 -18.48 21.88 4.12
CA ALA A 52 -19.84 21.36 4.19
C ALA A 52 -20.51 21.49 5.57
N ALA A 53 -19.83 22.05 6.57
CA ALA A 53 -20.43 22.19 7.91
C ALA A 53 -21.68 23.07 7.86
N GLY A 54 -22.82 22.53 8.32
CA GLY A 54 -24.12 23.23 8.29
C GLY A 54 -24.77 23.39 6.91
N LEU A 55 -24.14 22.92 5.83
CA LEU A 55 -24.66 23.05 4.46
C LEU A 55 -26.01 22.33 4.29
N VAL A 56 -26.22 21.20 4.97
CA VAL A 56 -27.48 20.43 4.89
C VAL A 56 -28.66 21.27 5.36
N ASP A 57 -28.48 22.08 6.38
CA ASP A 57 -29.54 22.86 6.99
C ASP A 57 -29.72 24.24 6.31
N THR A 58 -28.61 24.86 5.91
CA THR A 58 -28.61 26.26 5.39
C THR A 58 -28.68 26.37 3.89
N GLY A 59 -28.21 25.37 3.16
CA GLY A 59 -28.08 25.38 1.70
C GLY A 59 -26.94 26.27 1.17
N VAL A 60 -26.13 26.91 2.05
CA VAL A 60 -25.03 27.82 1.69
C VAL A 60 -23.75 27.44 2.44
N LEU A 61 -22.59 27.73 1.85
CA LEU A 61 -21.29 27.63 2.51
C LEU A 61 -21.18 28.74 3.57
N ASP A 62 -20.69 28.38 4.75
CA ASP A 62 -20.42 29.31 5.83
C ASP A 62 -19.27 30.28 5.46
N GLU A 63 -19.41 31.59 5.72
CA GLU A 63 -18.41 32.58 5.35
C GLU A 63 -17.06 32.33 6.01
N SER A 64 -17.06 31.99 7.28
CA SER A 64 -15.81 31.70 8.01
C SER A 64 -15.10 30.45 7.50
N ALA A 65 -15.87 29.44 7.05
CA ALA A 65 -15.33 28.27 6.39
C ALA A 65 -14.74 28.59 5.01
N MET A 66 -15.40 29.48 4.25
CA MET A 66 -14.88 29.98 2.97
C MET A 66 -13.58 30.76 3.15
N GLU A 67 -13.49 31.64 4.15
CA GLU A 67 -12.27 32.39 4.46
C GLU A 67 -11.08 31.44 4.79
N ARG A 68 -11.29 30.47 5.68
CA ARG A 68 -10.25 29.46 5.98
C ARG A 68 -9.85 28.68 4.73
N ALA A 69 -10.80 28.27 3.93
CA ALA A 69 -10.54 27.55 2.68
C ALA A 69 -9.71 28.40 1.70
N MET A 70 -9.99 29.71 1.61
CA MET A 70 -9.24 30.65 0.77
C MET A 70 -7.78 30.78 1.20
N GLU A 71 -7.51 30.87 2.51
CA GLU A 71 -6.14 30.89 3.04
C GLU A 71 -5.39 29.59 2.68
N ASP A 72 -6.06 28.44 2.86
CA ASP A 72 -5.48 27.15 2.56
C ASP A 72 -5.17 26.98 1.07
N ILE A 73 -6.11 27.33 0.18
CA ILE A 73 -5.93 27.27 -1.28
C ILE A 73 -4.80 28.19 -1.73
N THR A 74 -4.72 29.40 -1.15
CA THR A 74 -3.65 30.35 -1.47
C THR A 74 -2.27 29.79 -1.10
N ARG A 75 -2.14 29.16 0.09
CA ARG A 75 -0.90 28.48 0.50
C ARG A 75 -0.55 27.34 -0.44
N MET A 76 -1.53 26.51 -0.79
CA MET A 76 -1.35 25.38 -1.71
C MET A 76 -0.92 25.85 -3.10
N ALA A 77 -1.58 26.85 -3.66
CA ALA A 77 -1.23 27.42 -4.96
C ALA A 77 0.19 27.99 -4.99
N THR A 78 0.58 28.66 -3.90
CA THR A 78 1.93 29.23 -3.75
C THR A 78 2.98 28.11 -3.68
N LEU A 79 2.75 27.08 -2.88
CA LEU A 79 3.66 25.93 -2.74
C LEU A 79 3.83 25.19 -4.08
N ALA A 80 2.74 24.95 -4.81
CA ALA A 80 2.80 24.30 -6.12
C ALA A 80 3.73 25.05 -7.09
N ARG A 81 3.59 26.40 -7.15
CA ARG A 81 4.46 27.24 -7.99
C ARG A 81 5.92 27.21 -7.53
N GLN A 82 6.18 27.30 -6.22
CA GLN A 82 7.53 27.23 -5.65
C GLN A 82 8.22 25.89 -5.92
N LEU A 83 7.47 24.80 -5.93
CA LEU A 83 7.95 23.48 -6.28
C LEU A 83 8.12 23.26 -7.78
N GLY A 84 7.81 24.28 -8.62
CA GLY A 84 8.00 24.24 -10.07
C GLY A 84 6.93 23.39 -10.79
N ALA A 85 5.71 23.31 -10.28
CA ALA A 85 4.61 22.66 -11.00
C ALA A 85 4.32 23.40 -12.32
N GLU A 86 4.44 22.68 -13.45
CA GLU A 86 4.15 23.21 -14.78
C GLU A 86 2.66 23.49 -14.97
N ARG A 87 1.83 22.75 -14.24
CA ARG A 87 0.37 22.82 -14.29
C ARG A 87 -0.22 22.60 -12.90
N VAL A 88 -1.21 23.41 -12.55
CA VAL A 88 -1.98 23.26 -11.30
C VAL A 88 -3.44 23.04 -11.70
N GLU A 89 -3.94 21.86 -11.42
CA GLU A 89 -5.34 21.50 -11.59
C GLU A 89 -6.06 21.66 -10.26
N ALA A 90 -7.15 22.44 -10.26
CA ALA A 90 -7.99 22.61 -9.08
C ALA A 90 -9.42 22.15 -9.40
N VAL A 91 -9.95 21.30 -8.54
CA VAL A 91 -11.32 20.80 -8.65
C VAL A 91 -12.06 21.01 -7.34
N ALA A 92 -13.37 21.20 -7.43
CA ALA A 92 -14.26 21.25 -6.28
C ALA A 92 -15.37 20.21 -6.44
N THR A 93 -15.81 19.63 -5.32
CA THR A 93 -16.77 18.53 -5.31
C THR A 93 -18.09 18.91 -4.62
N SER A 94 -18.78 17.98 -4.02
CA SER A 94 -20.16 18.08 -3.57
C SER A 94 -20.48 19.33 -2.73
N ALA A 95 -19.61 19.78 -1.82
CA ALA A 95 -19.91 20.96 -1.00
C ALA A 95 -20.11 22.23 -1.83
N VAL A 96 -19.19 22.49 -2.78
CA VAL A 96 -19.24 23.66 -3.65
C VAL A 96 -20.33 23.51 -4.70
N ARG A 97 -20.51 22.31 -5.22
CA ARG A 97 -21.55 21.98 -6.21
C ARG A 97 -22.96 22.16 -5.65
N ASP A 98 -23.21 21.73 -4.42
CA ASP A 98 -24.54 21.69 -3.81
C ASP A 98 -24.94 23.03 -3.15
N ALA A 99 -24.00 23.93 -2.91
CA ALA A 99 -24.22 25.20 -2.24
C ALA A 99 -24.74 26.30 -3.19
N ALA A 100 -25.74 27.07 -2.74
CA ALA A 100 -26.28 28.17 -3.51
C ALA A 100 -25.25 29.29 -3.78
N ASN A 101 -24.28 29.51 -2.88
CA ASN A 101 -23.16 30.46 -3.03
C ASN A 101 -21.87 29.80 -3.53
N GLY A 102 -21.90 28.55 -4.05
CA GLY A 102 -20.72 27.84 -4.54
C GLY A 102 -20.01 28.53 -5.71
N SER A 103 -20.78 29.16 -6.64
CA SER A 103 -20.23 29.94 -7.75
C SER A 103 -19.48 31.19 -7.28
N GLU A 104 -19.95 31.85 -6.25
CA GLU A 104 -19.29 33.00 -5.63
C GLU A 104 -17.94 32.58 -5.02
N PHE A 105 -17.92 31.46 -4.31
CA PHE A 105 -16.68 30.92 -3.75
C PHE A 105 -15.65 30.62 -4.86
N VAL A 106 -16.05 29.97 -5.96
CA VAL A 106 -15.17 29.69 -7.10
C VAL A 106 -14.59 30.96 -7.71
N GLU A 107 -15.40 32.02 -7.88
CA GLU A 107 -14.91 33.30 -8.42
C GLU A 107 -13.97 34.02 -7.44
N ARG A 108 -14.19 33.90 -6.13
CA ARG A 108 -13.25 34.38 -5.10
C ARG A 108 -11.91 33.67 -5.19
N VAL A 109 -11.92 32.34 -5.35
CA VAL A 109 -10.66 31.54 -5.55
C VAL A 109 -9.93 32.04 -6.79
N ARG A 110 -10.63 32.20 -7.91
CA ARG A 110 -10.05 32.68 -9.16
C ARG A 110 -9.43 34.07 -9.02
N SER A 111 -10.15 35.01 -8.43
CA SER A 111 -9.71 36.41 -8.31
C SER A 111 -8.47 36.56 -7.41
N GLN A 112 -8.37 35.76 -6.33
CA GLN A 112 -7.28 35.88 -5.35
C GLN A 112 -6.07 35.04 -5.71
N THR A 113 -6.24 33.86 -6.34
CA THR A 113 -5.14 32.90 -6.57
C THR A 113 -4.77 32.75 -8.04
N GLY A 114 -5.64 33.17 -8.96
CA GLY A 114 -5.53 32.93 -10.39
C GLY A 114 -5.85 31.48 -10.81
N LEU A 115 -6.27 30.63 -9.88
CA LEU A 115 -6.63 29.24 -10.18
C LEU A 115 -8.01 29.15 -10.82
N HIS A 116 -8.13 28.34 -11.87
CA HIS A 116 -9.42 27.96 -12.43
C HIS A 116 -9.90 26.68 -11.73
N VAL A 117 -10.95 26.79 -10.92
CA VAL A 117 -11.56 25.65 -10.23
C VAL A 117 -12.65 25.05 -11.10
N ARG A 118 -12.48 23.78 -11.48
CA ARG A 118 -13.53 22.99 -12.15
C ARG A 118 -14.42 22.36 -11.09
N VAL A 119 -15.71 22.72 -11.07
CA VAL A 119 -16.68 22.05 -10.19
C VAL A 119 -17.12 20.77 -10.87
N LEU A 120 -16.75 19.63 -10.27
CA LEU A 120 -17.05 18.31 -10.81
C LEU A 120 -18.50 17.90 -10.51
N ASP A 121 -19.15 17.30 -11.49
CA ASP A 121 -20.33 16.52 -11.21
C ASP A 121 -19.96 15.14 -10.62
N GLY A 122 -20.98 14.39 -10.16
CA GLY A 122 -20.72 13.08 -9.52
C GLY A 122 -20.13 12.04 -10.47
N ASP A 123 -20.44 12.12 -11.76
CA ASP A 123 -19.92 11.19 -12.77
C ASP A 123 -18.45 11.49 -13.09
N GLU A 124 -18.07 12.78 -13.16
CA GLU A 124 -16.68 13.20 -13.36
C GLU A 124 -15.82 12.80 -12.16
N GLU A 125 -16.31 13.03 -10.93
CA GLU A 125 -15.66 12.64 -9.68
C GLU A 125 -15.40 11.12 -9.64
N ALA A 126 -16.42 10.34 -9.98
CA ALA A 126 -16.35 8.90 -10.06
C ALA A 126 -15.36 8.40 -11.13
N ARG A 127 -15.33 9.04 -12.32
CA ARG A 127 -14.41 8.69 -13.41
C ARG A 127 -12.95 8.92 -13.04
N LEU A 128 -12.65 10.01 -12.32
CA LEU A 128 -11.29 10.29 -11.84
C LEU A 128 -10.85 9.26 -10.80
N SER A 129 -11.71 8.92 -9.83
CA SER A 129 -11.42 7.87 -8.84
C SER A 129 -11.24 6.51 -9.51
N PHE A 130 -12.06 6.18 -10.51
CA PHE A 130 -11.91 4.94 -11.29
C PHE A 130 -10.62 4.91 -12.11
N ARG A 131 -10.24 6.02 -12.76
CA ARG A 131 -8.96 6.15 -13.50
C ARG A 131 -7.78 5.83 -12.60
N SER A 132 -7.80 6.35 -11.38
CA SER A 132 -6.79 6.05 -10.37
C SER A 132 -6.79 4.58 -9.96
N ALA A 133 -7.96 4.00 -9.72
CA ALA A 133 -8.08 2.58 -9.37
C ALA A 133 -7.57 1.68 -10.51
N LEU A 134 -7.91 1.98 -11.77
CA LEU A 134 -7.48 1.23 -12.95
C LEU A 134 -5.95 1.23 -13.13
N ALA A 135 -5.27 2.32 -12.71
CA ALA A 135 -3.82 2.41 -12.78
C ALA A 135 -3.08 1.60 -11.69
N HIS A 136 -3.78 1.23 -10.61
CA HIS A 136 -3.15 0.65 -9.41
C HIS A 136 -3.68 -0.73 -9.01
N PHE A 137 -4.79 -1.19 -9.61
CA PHE A 137 -5.42 -2.48 -9.34
C PHE A 137 -5.70 -3.25 -10.63
N GLU A 138 -5.70 -4.56 -10.53
CA GLU A 138 -6.09 -5.44 -11.63
C GLU A 138 -7.61 -5.43 -11.81
N LEU A 139 -8.09 -4.54 -12.68
CA LEU A 139 -9.49 -4.42 -13.04
C LEU A 139 -9.78 -4.91 -14.46
N GLY A 140 -8.77 -5.42 -15.16
CA GLY A 140 -8.85 -5.85 -16.55
C GLY A 140 -9.63 -7.14 -16.78
N SER A 141 -10.01 -7.85 -15.72
CA SER A 141 -10.79 -9.07 -15.81
C SER A 141 -11.88 -9.15 -14.74
N GLY A 142 -13.06 -9.60 -15.14
CA GLY A 142 -14.19 -9.79 -14.24
C GLY A 142 -14.93 -8.51 -13.88
N ARG A 143 -15.71 -8.58 -12.80
CA ARG A 143 -16.51 -7.46 -12.31
C ARG A 143 -15.87 -6.81 -11.11
N ALA A 144 -15.78 -5.49 -11.14
CA ALA A 144 -15.28 -4.69 -10.03
C ALA A 144 -16.21 -3.51 -9.73
N VAL A 145 -16.25 -3.12 -8.46
CA VAL A 145 -16.93 -1.93 -7.97
C VAL A 145 -15.88 -1.05 -7.30
N VAL A 146 -15.71 0.16 -7.79
CA VAL A 146 -14.90 1.19 -7.13
C VAL A 146 -15.85 2.10 -6.38
N ALA A 147 -15.64 2.22 -5.06
CA ALA A 147 -16.41 3.07 -4.16
C ALA A 147 -15.52 4.17 -3.60
N ASP A 148 -15.91 5.43 -3.77
CA ASP A 148 -15.27 6.59 -3.15
C ASP A 148 -16.24 7.25 -2.18
N ILE A 149 -15.86 7.35 -0.90
CA ILE A 149 -16.68 7.98 0.13
C ILE A 149 -16.07 9.31 0.50
N GLY A 150 -16.68 10.37 0.00
CA GLY A 150 -16.37 11.74 0.35
C GLY A 150 -17.06 12.22 1.63
N GLY A 151 -17.05 13.54 1.84
CA GLY A 151 -17.81 14.18 2.92
C GLY A 151 -19.30 14.28 2.61
N GLY A 152 -19.68 14.61 1.37
CA GLY A 152 -21.07 14.84 0.95
C GLY A 152 -21.69 13.69 0.17
N SER A 153 -20.90 12.91 -0.56
CA SER A 153 -21.38 11.89 -1.49
C SER A 153 -20.63 10.56 -1.37
N LEU A 154 -21.20 9.53 -1.98
CA LEU A 154 -20.62 8.24 -2.31
C LEU A 154 -20.70 8.07 -3.82
N GLU A 155 -19.56 7.95 -4.46
CA GLU A 155 -19.43 7.59 -5.87
C GLU A 155 -19.23 6.09 -6.00
N LEU A 156 -19.98 5.46 -6.92
CA LEU A 156 -19.89 4.05 -7.26
C LEU A 156 -19.66 3.89 -8.75
N VAL A 157 -18.58 3.24 -9.12
CA VAL A 157 -18.30 2.84 -10.50
C VAL A 157 -18.35 1.33 -10.59
N LEU A 158 -19.25 0.83 -11.40
CA LEU A 158 -19.39 -0.57 -11.72
C LEU A 158 -18.67 -0.82 -13.04
N SER A 159 -17.71 -1.74 -13.07
CA SER A 159 -16.93 -2.06 -14.27
C SER A 159 -16.89 -3.56 -14.56
N VAL A 160 -16.80 -3.87 -15.85
CA VAL A 160 -16.60 -5.24 -16.37
C VAL A 160 -15.37 -5.21 -17.26
N ASP A 161 -14.39 -6.04 -16.95
CA ASP A 161 -13.12 -6.14 -17.68
C ASP A 161 -12.43 -4.77 -17.90
N GLY A 162 -12.44 -3.93 -16.82
CA GLY A 162 -11.85 -2.59 -16.85
C GLY A 162 -12.66 -1.53 -17.57
N VAL A 163 -13.82 -1.88 -18.15
CA VAL A 163 -14.71 -0.94 -18.84
C VAL A 163 -15.86 -0.55 -17.91
N ILE A 164 -16.15 0.74 -17.82
CA ILE A 164 -17.26 1.27 -17.01
C ILE A 164 -18.59 0.81 -17.58
N ASP A 165 -19.36 0.06 -16.79
CA ASP A 165 -20.75 -0.33 -17.10
C ASP A 165 -21.75 0.72 -16.58
N ARG A 166 -21.53 1.21 -15.35
CA ARG A 166 -22.41 2.18 -14.70
C ARG A 166 -21.66 3.06 -13.72
N ILE A 167 -22.08 4.30 -13.65
CA ILE A 167 -21.68 5.27 -12.62
C ILE A 167 -22.91 5.67 -11.82
N THR A 168 -22.73 5.90 -10.52
CA THR A 168 -23.77 6.42 -9.63
C THR A 168 -23.13 7.26 -8.55
N SER A 169 -23.62 8.48 -8.36
CA SER A 169 -23.29 9.33 -7.21
C SER A 169 -24.52 9.42 -6.31
N LEU A 170 -24.34 9.15 -5.01
CA LEU A 170 -25.39 9.15 -4.00
C LEU A 170 -25.05 10.13 -2.88
N PRO A 171 -26.02 10.81 -2.26
CA PRO A 171 -25.79 11.73 -1.14
C PRO A 171 -25.54 10.97 0.19
N LEU A 172 -24.57 10.03 0.16
CA LEU A 172 -24.20 9.15 1.25
C LEU A 172 -22.79 9.45 1.80
N GLY A 173 -22.35 10.70 1.75
CA GLY A 173 -21.06 11.11 2.31
C GLY A 173 -21.05 11.11 3.83
N ALA A 174 -19.85 10.91 4.39
CA ALA A 174 -19.66 10.71 5.82
C ALA A 174 -20.06 11.93 6.68
N VAL A 175 -19.80 13.17 6.22
CA VAL A 175 -20.21 14.40 6.93
C VAL A 175 -21.72 14.52 6.93
N ARG A 176 -22.32 14.47 5.74
CA ARG A 176 -23.78 14.58 5.53
C ARG A 176 -24.56 13.59 6.40
N LEU A 177 -24.13 12.34 6.45
CA LEU A 177 -24.80 11.30 7.24
C LEU A 177 -24.58 11.48 8.74
N THR A 178 -23.42 11.97 9.15
CA THR A 178 -23.13 12.28 10.56
C THR A 178 -24.06 13.37 11.06
N GLU A 179 -24.14 14.50 10.37
CA GLU A 179 -25.01 15.61 10.75
C GLU A 179 -26.49 15.17 10.88
N ARG A 180 -26.95 14.35 9.92
CA ARG A 180 -28.35 13.93 9.88
C ARG A 180 -28.72 12.85 10.91
N PHE A 181 -27.85 11.89 11.19
CA PHE A 181 -28.19 10.70 11.97
C PHE A 181 -27.41 10.55 13.28
N LEU A 182 -26.25 11.16 13.39
CA LEU A 182 -25.34 11.04 14.53
C LEU A 182 -24.96 12.43 15.10
N PRO A 183 -25.91 13.34 15.26
CA PRO A 183 -25.58 14.65 15.81
C PRO A 183 -24.94 14.49 17.19
N ASP A 184 -23.98 15.34 17.52
CA ASP A 184 -23.26 15.35 18.80
C ASP A 184 -22.55 14.03 19.14
N GLY A 185 -22.17 13.25 18.08
CA GLY A 185 -21.46 11.97 18.26
C GLY A 185 -22.30 10.84 18.85
N SER A 186 -23.62 10.91 18.67
CA SER A 186 -24.58 9.95 19.24
C SER A 186 -24.14 8.48 19.19
N THR A 187 -24.02 7.85 20.35
CA THR A 187 -23.74 6.42 20.54
C THR A 187 -25.02 5.56 20.61
N LYS A 188 -26.19 6.16 20.43
CA LYS A 188 -27.48 5.46 20.57
C LYS A 188 -27.68 4.42 19.46
N PRO A 189 -27.93 3.13 19.78
CA PRO A 189 -28.13 2.08 18.78
C PRO A 189 -29.23 2.35 17.77
N ARG A 190 -30.26 3.12 18.17
CA ARG A 190 -31.34 3.54 17.26
C ARG A 190 -30.87 4.45 16.14
N SER A 191 -29.90 5.34 16.43
CA SER A 191 -29.35 6.28 15.47
C SER A 191 -28.55 5.54 14.39
N LEU A 192 -27.66 4.61 14.77
CA LEU A 192 -26.95 3.77 13.82
C LEU A 192 -27.90 2.92 12.97
N ARG A 193 -28.95 2.34 13.59
CA ARG A 193 -29.96 1.57 12.83
C ARG A 193 -30.70 2.43 11.81
N ALA A 194 -31.03 3.67 12.17
CA ALA A 194 -31.69 4.61 11.25
C ALA A 194 -30.78 4.97 10.08
N LEU A 195 -29.51 5.29 10.35
CA LEU A 195 -28.49 5.55 9.35
C LEU A 195 -28.33 4.35 8.38
N ARG A 196 -28.09 3.15 8.91
CA ARG A 196 -27.95 1.94 8.09
C ARG A 196 -29.18 1.64 7.23
N ARG A 197 -30.37 1.90 7.74
CA ARG A 197 -31.63 1.75 6.98
C ARG A 197 -31.71 2.72 5.81
N GLU A 198 -31.33 3.98 6.03
CA GLU A 198 -31.27 5.00 4.96
C GLU A 198 -30.29 4.59 3.88
N VAL A 199 -29.06 4.21 4.26
CA VAL A 199 -28.03 3.76 3.31
C VAL A 199 -28.53 2.59 2.46
N ARG A 200 -29.16 1.57 3.08
CA ARG A 200 -29.76 0.43 2.35
C ARG A 200 -30.83 0.87 1.38
N ALA A 201 -31.69 1.80 1.78
CA ALA A 201 -32.78 2.29 0.94
C ALA A 201 -32.25 2.97 -0.32
N GLN A 202 -31.19 3.79 -0.18
CA GLN A 202 -30.57 4.47 -1.29
C GLN A 202 -29.71 3.54 -2.17
N LEU A 203 -29.00 2.57 -1.60
CA LEU A 203 -28.19 1.64 -2.39
C LEU A 203 -29.05 0.67 -3.22
N ARG A 204 -30.23 0.29 -2.72
CA ARG A 204 -31.05 -0.77 -3.32
C ARG A 204 -31.39 -0.57 -4.81
N PRO A 205 -31.79 0.60 -5.30
CA PRO A 205 -32.09 0.82 -6.72
C PRO A 205 -30.85 0.90 -7.60
N HIS A 206 -29.69 1.25 -7.04
CA HIS A 206 -28.48 1.56 -7.78
C HIS A 206 -27.46 0.41 -7.85
N LEU A 207 -27.51 -0.51 -6.86
CA LEU A 207 -26.68 -1.72 -6.83
C LEU A 207 -27.52 -2.98 -7.03
N PRO A 208 -27.75 -3.44 -8.25
CA PRO A 208 -28.50 -4.67 -8.53
C PRO A 208 -27.67 -5.90 -8.15
N VAL A 209 -28.03 -6.54 -7.03
CA VAL A 209 -27.30 -7.70 -6.43
C VAL A 209 -27.07 -8.81 -7.44
N ARG A 210 -28.06 -9.13 -8.29
CA ARG A 210 -28.05 -10.30 -9.15
C ARG A 210 -26.82 -10.37 -10.06
N ASN A 211 -26.32 -9.20 -10.51
CA ASN A 211 -25.22 -9.11 -11.46
C ASN A 211 -23.88 -8.77 -10.80
N TRP A 212 -23.87 -8.21 -9.57
CA TRP A 212 -22.70 -7.67 -8.93
C TRP A 212 -22.28 -8.39 -7.64
N ARG A 213 -22.98 -9.49 -7.33
CA ARG A 213 -22.65 -10.34 -6.20
C ARG A 213 -21.23 -10.90 -6.34
N GLY A 214 -20.42 -10.69 -5.31
CA GLY A 214 -19.02 -11.16 -5.29
C GLY A 214 -18.07 -10.40 -6.21
N ALA A 215 -18.49 -9.26 -6.78
CA ALA A 215 -17.57 -8.37 -7.49
C ALA A 215 -16.42 -7.92 -6.58
N THR A 216 -15.23 -7.71 -7.16
CA THR A 216 -14.11 -7.12 -6.44
C THR A 216 -14.49 -5.71 -5.99
N LEU A 217 -14.42 -5.44 -4.68
CA LEU A 217 -14.69 -4.11 -4.12
C LEU A 217 -13.39 -3.39 -3.82
N ILE A 218 -13.22 -2.23 -4.44
CA ILE A 218 -12.11 -1.30 -4.16
C ILE A 218 -12.68 -0.05 -3.54
N GLY A 219 -12.11 0.37 -2.40
CA GLY A 219 -12.53 1.57 -1.69
C GLY A 219 -11.46 2.64 -1.69
N SER A 220 -11.80 3.87 -2.08
CA SER A 220 -10.95 5.05 -2.01
C SER A 220 -11.53 6.11 -1.08
N GLY A 221 -10.73 7.12 -0.80
CA GLY A 221 -11.11 8.21 0.10
C GLY A 221 -10.74 7.97 1.57
N GLY A 222 -10.97 9.00 2.35
CA GLY A 222 -10.48 9.05 3.73
C GLY A 222 -11.15 8.05 4.67
N THR A 223 -12.37 7.61 4.41
CA THR A 223 -13.05 6.57 5.18
C THR A 223 -12.33 5.23 5.06
N PHE A 224 -12.02 4.82 3.83
CA PHE A 224 -11.35 3.56 3.57
C PHE A 224 -9.89 3.55 4.06
N THR A 225 -9.15 4.64 3.89
CA THR A 225 -7.77 4.71 4.40
C THR A 225 -7.71 4.66 5.93
N ASN A 226 -8.69 5.24 6.64
CA ASN A 226 -8.80 5.09 8.09
C ASN A 226 -9.25 3.68 8.51
N LEU A 227 -10.18 3.07 7.78
CA LEU A 227 -10.57 1.67 7.99
C LEU A 227 -9.34 0.75 7.91
N ALA A 228 -8.51 0.90 6.86
CA ALA A 228 -7.29 0.12 6.71
C ALA A 228 -6.28 0.40 7.83
N GLY A 229 -6.10 1.67 8.23
CA GLY A 229 -5.23 2.05 9.34
C GLY A 229 -5.63 1.37 10.66
N LEU A 230 -6.92 1.39 10.99
CA LEU A 230 -7.48 0.71 12.16
C LEU A 230 -7.27 -0.81 12.10
N TYR A 231 -7.58 -1.42 10.95
CA TYR A 231 -7.43 -2.85 10.73
C TYR A 231 -5.97 -3.29 10.86
N LEU A 232 -5.03 -2.63 10.17
CA LEU A 232 -3.60 -2.95 10.20
C LEU A 232 -3.01 -2.78 11.61
N THR A 233 -3.45 -1.75 12.33
CA THR A 233 -3.05 -1.53 13.73
C THR A 233 -3.45 -2.72 14.61
N ARG A 234 -4.65 -3.26 14.46
CA ARG A 234 -5.08 -4.47 15.18
C ARG A 234 -4.29 -5.71 14.82
N GLN A 235 -3.77 -5.79 13.58
CA GLN A 235 -2.87 -6.87 13.13
C GLN A 235 -1.41 -6.69 13.62
N GLY A 236 -1.13 -5.67 14.42
CA GLY A 236 0.23 -5.37 14.90
C GLY A 236 1.13 -4.73 13.83
N ILE A 237 0.55 -4.22 12.74
CA ILE A 237 1.27 -3.60 11.63
C ILE A 237 1.29 -2.08 11.83
N PHE A 238 2.07 -1.63 12.80
CA PHE A 238 2.16 -0.21 13.17
C PHE A 238 3.11 0.61 12.30
N THR A 239 3.99 -0.04 11.56
CA THR A 239 5.08 0.58 10.82
C THR A 239 4.78 0.74 9.32
N ALA A 240 3.71 0.13 8.82
CA ALA A 240 3.29 0.33 7.44
C ALA A 240 2.68 1.73 7.27
N ARG A 241 3.36 2.61 6.52
CA ARG A 241 2.83 3.94 6.17
C ARG A 241 1.81 3.86 5.04
N SER A 242 1.88 2.83 4.22
CA SER A 242 0.95 2.64 3.12
C SER A 242 -0.19 1.71 3.54
N VAL A 243 -1.41 2.19 3.39
CA VAL A 243 -2.63 1.39 3.52
C VAL A 243 -3.12 0.84 2.17
N HIS A 244 -2.39 1.19 1.10
CA HIS A 244 -2.75 0.77 -0.26
C HIS A 244 -2.74 -0.75 -0.39
N ALA A 245 -3.70 -1.28 -1.15
CA ALA A 245 -3.96 -2.71 -1.35
C ALA A 245 -4.27 -3.52 -0.07
N ALA A 246 -4.45 -2.88 1.10
CA ALA A 246 -4.92 -3.57 2.29
C ALA A 246 -6.28 -4.21 2.00
N ARG A 247 -6.42 -5.49 2.35
CA ARG A 247 -7.70 -6.22 2.27
C ARG A 247 -8.31 -6.29 3.67
N VAL A 248 -9.46 -5.65 3.83
CA VAL A 248 -10.18 -5.62 5.11
C VAL A 248 -11.39 -6.54 5.02
N PRO A 249 -11.42 -7.64 5.79
CA PRO A 249 -12.55 -8.56 5.81
C PRO A 249 -13.84 -7.88 6.32
N ARG A 250 -15.00 -8.30 5.79
CA ARG A 250 -16.30 -7.75 6.18
C ARG A 250 -16.55 -7.85 7.68
N GLY A 251 -16.16 -8.96 8.32
CA GLY A 251 -16.29 -9.12 9.76
C GLY A 251 -15.53 -8.07 10.58
N ASP A 252 -14.33 -7.67 10.11
CA ASP A 252 -13.55 -6.62 10.75
C ASP A 252 -14.17 -5.24 10.55
N VAL A 253 -14.77 -4.97 9.38
CA VAL A 253 -15.51 -3.72 9.14
C VAL A 253 -16.67 -3.58 10.12
N GLU A 254 -17.51 -4.61 10.28
CA GLU A 254 -18.63 -4.61 11.22
C GLU A 254 -18.14 -4.45 12.68
N HIS A 255 -17.10 -5.18 13.06
CA HIS A 255 -16.55 -5.08 14.40
C HIS A 255 -15.97 -3.68 14.71
N LEU A 256 -15.24 -3.07 13.76
CA LEU A 256 -14.70 -1.72 13.91
C LEU A 256 -15.81 -0.68 13.96
N LEU A 257 -16.89 -0.86 13.18
CA LEU A 257 -18.07 0.00 13.23
C LEU A 257 -18.73 -0.04 14.60
N GLU A 258 -18.97 -1.23 15.15
CA GLU A 258 -19.58 -1.40 16.46
C GLU A 258 -18.71 -0.83 17.59
N MET A 259 -17.42 -1.13 17.55
CA MET A 259 -16.44 -0.63 18.51
C MET A 259 -16.42 0.91 18.56
N LEU A 260 -16.27 1.55 17.38
CA LEU A 260 -16.19 3.01 17.31
C LEU A 260 -17.54 3.68 17.62
N HIS A 261 -18.66 3.07 17.25
CA HIS A 261 -19.97 3.60 17.59
C HIS A 261 -20.24 3.59 19.10
N ALA A 262 -19.69 2.63 19.85
CA ALA A 262 -19.83 2.54 21.30
C ALA A 262 -18.99 3.60 22.07
N MET A 263 -18.04 4.25 21.40
CA MET A 263 -17.15 5.28 21.98
C MET A 263 -17.73 6.68 21.78
N GLU A 264 -17.46 7.60 22.71
CA GLU A 264 -17.69 9.02 22.51
C GLU A 264 -16.69 9.61 21.50
N SER A 265 -17.03 10.74 20.88
CA SER A 265 -16.21 11.35 19.81
C SER A 265 -14.77 11.65 20.27
N ASP A 266 -14.59 12.12 21.50
CA ASP A 266 -13.28 12.45 22.05
C ASP A 266 -12.43 11.20 22.33
N GLU A 267 -13.05 10.09 22.72
CA GLU A 267 -12.39 8.81 22.88
C GLU A 267 -11.88 8.28 21.55
N ARG A 268 -12.69 8.43 20.47
CA ARG A 268 -12.31 8.01 19.11
C ARG A 268 -11.07 8.73 18.60
N ARG A 269 -10.83 9.99 18.98
CA ARG A 269 -9.64 10.77 18.58
C ARG A 269 -8.33 10.11 19.01
N ASN A 270 -8.36 9.32 20.08
CA ASN A 270 -7.20 8.64 20.63
C ASN A 270 -7.01 7.21 20.10
N VAL A 271 -7.91 6.72 19.25
CA VAL A 271 -7.82 5.37 18.69
C VAL A 271 -6.68 5.28 17.69
N GLN A 272 -5.71 4.42 17.99
CA GLN A 272 -4.54 4.23 17.13
C GLN A 272 -4.94 3.67 15.77
N GLY A 273 -4.44 4.29 14.71
CA GLY A 273 -4.80 3.96 13.32
C GLY A 273 -5.93 4.82 12.76
N LEU A 274 -6.62 5.61 13.57
CA LEU A 274 -7.61 6.59 13.17
C LEU A 274 -7.00 7.99 13.12
N ASN A 275 -7.28 8.74 12.05
CA ASN A 275 -6.95 10.16 12.02
C ASN A 275 -7.94 10.94 12.89
N ALA A 276 -7.43 11.70 13.87
CA ALA A 276 -8.24 12.46 14.83
C ALA A 276 -9.25 13.42 14.16
N ASP A 277 -8.90 14.03 13.01
CA ASP A 277 -9.79 14.91 12.24
C ASP A 277 -11.03 14.21 11.66
N ARG A 278 -11.09 12.88 11.75
CA ARG A 278 -12.20 12.06 11.24
C ARG A 278 -12.96 11.32 12.31
N ALA A 279 -12.60 11.49 13.57
CA ALA A 279 -13.19 10.78 14.69
C ALA A 279 -14.72 11.00 14.80
N ASP A 280 -15.18 12.16 14.40
CA ASP A 280 -16.60 12.55 14.38
C ASP A 280 -17.40 11.88 13.25
N ILE A 281 -16.79 11.71 12.07
CA ILE A 281 -17.49 11.24 10.86
C ILE A 281 -17.24 9.78 10.51
N ILE A 282 -16.27 9.12 11.18
CA ILE A 282 -15.83 7.77 10.79
C ILE A 282 -16.94 6.72 10.92
N VAL A 283 -17.80 6.83 11.94
CA VAL A 283 -18.90 5.88 12.19
C VAL A 283 -19.88 5.87 11.03
N ALA A 284 -20.27 7.05 10.53
CA ALA A 284 -21.16 7.16 9.38
C ALA A 284 -20.50 6.57 8.11
N GLY A 285 -19.22 6.89 7.88
CA GLY A 285 -18.48 6.35 6.75
C GLY A 285 -18.37 4.82 6.80
N LEU A 286 -18.04 4.24 7.95
CA LEU A 286 -17.96 2.77 8.11
C LEU A 286 -19.34 2.09 7.94
N ALA A 287 -20.42 2.74 8.37
CA ALA A 287 -21.77 2.21 8.13
C ALA A 287 -22.08 2.14 6.63
N VAL A 288 -21.65 3.13 5.83
CA VAL A 288 -21.78 3.07 4.36
C VAL A 288 -20.96 1.91 3.79
N VAL A 289 -19.69 1.76 4.20
CA VAL A 289 -18.83 0.64 3.76
C VAL A 289 -19.49 -0.70 4.07
N ALA A 290 -19.97 -0.89 5.31
CA ALA A 290 -20.61 -2.12 5.74
C ALA A 290 -21.86 -2.46 4.89
N GLU A 291 -22.69 -1.46 4.56
CA GLU A 291 -23.89 -1.67 3.75
C GLU A 291 -23.57 -1.91 2.27
N VAL A 292 -22.56 -1.26 1.70
CA VAL A 292 -22.05 -1.55 0.34
C VAL A 292 -21.54 -2.99 0.27
N MET A 293 -20.70 -3.41 1.23
CA MET A 293 -20.18 -4.78 1.29
C MET A 293 -21.29 -5.81 1.48
N ALA A 294 -22.28 -5.51 2.34
CA ALA A 294 -23.44 -6.36 2.53
C ALA A 294 -24.26 -6.52 1.25
N ARG A 295 -24.45 -5.42 0.52
CA ARG A 295 -25.22 -5.37 -0.72
C ARG A 295 -24.57 -6.15 -1.85
N LEU A 296 -23.23 -6.08 -1.98
CA LEU A 296 -22.44 -6.81 -2.96
C LEU A 296 -22.11 -8.25 -2.52
N GLU A 297 -22.42 -8.62 -1.29
CA GLU A 297 -21.97 -9.85 -0.64
C GLU A 297 -20.44 -10.03 -0.73
N SER A 298 -19.71 -8.91 -0.67
CA SER A 298 -18.25 -8.91 -0.73
C SER A 298 -17.66 -9.51 0.54
N ARG A 299 -16.62 -10.34 0.39
CA ARG A 299 -15.89 -10.95 1.52
C ARG A 299 -14.95 -9.96 2.18
N ASP A 300 -14.32 -9.15 1.37
CA ASP A 300 -13.39 -8.10 1.79
C ASP A 300 -13.52 -6.86 0.90
N VAL A 301 -12.92 -5.76 1.33
CA VAL A 301 -12.69 -4.56 0.53
C VAL A 301 -11.19 -4.33 0.40
N GLN A 302 -10.73 -4.06 -0.82
CA GLN A 302 -9.36 -3.63 -1.08
C GLN A 302 -9.30 -2.11 -0.98
N VAL A 303 -8.36 -1.59 -0.19
CA VAL A 303 -8.27 -0.15 0.05
C VAL A 303 -7.27 0.50 -0.91
N SER A 304 -7.73 1.53 -1.61
CA SER A 304 -6.86 2.41 -2.38
C SER A 304 -6.44 3.62 -1.54
N ARG A 305 -5.14 3.88 -1.50
CA ARG A 305 -4.61 5.17 -1.03
C ARG A 305 -4.84 6.27 -2.06
N TYR A 306 -4.89 5.88 -3.31
CA TYR A 306 -5.05 6.75 -4.46
C TYR A 306 -6.53 6.94 -4.78
N GLY A 307 -6.90 8.13 -5.20
CA GLY A 307 -8.30 8.49 -5.48
C GLY A 307 -8.39 9.58 -6.53
N LEU A 308 -9.28 10.52 -6.31
CA LEU A 308 -9.60 11.62 -7.23
C LEU A 308 -8.36 12.42 -7.65
N ARG A 309 -7.47 12.80 -6.72
CA ARG A 309 -6.28 13.63 -7.01
C ARG A 309 -5.31 12.94 -7.96
N GLU A 310 -5.03 11.68 -7.74
CA GLU A 310 -4.15 10.89 -8.59
C GLU A 310 -4.79 10.66 -9.96
N GLY A 311 -6.11 10.44 -10.02
CA GLY A 311 -6.87 10.42 -11.25
C GLY A 311 -6.77 11.73 -12.03
N LEU A 312 -6.82 12.87 -11.33
CA LEU A 312 -6.65 14.20 -11.90
C LEU A 312 -5.22 14.43 -12.44
N LEU A 313 -4.19 13.97 -11.71
CA LEU A 313 -2.81 14.01 -12.19
C LEU A 313 -2.63 13.20 -13.49
N LEU A 314 -3.17 11.98 -13.54
CA LEU A 314 -3.12 11.13 -14.74
C LEU A 314 -3.89 11.75 -15.91
N GLU A 315 -5.00 12.42 -15.65
CA GLU A 315 -5.77 13.16 -16.67
C GLU A 315 -4.95 14.33 -17.20
N ALA A 316 -4.40 15.16 -16.31
CA ALA A 316 -3.61 16.33 -16.65
C ALA A 316 -2.33 15.97 -17.44
N ALA A 317 -1.69 14.85 -17.09
CA ALA A 317 -0.55 14.30 -17.82
C ALA A 317 -0.94 13.61 -19.14
N ARG A 318 -2.23 13.48 -19.44
CA ARG A 318 -2.78 12.75 -20.59
C ARG A 318 -2.36 11.27 -20.63
N VAL A 319 -2.11 10.68 -19.47
CA VAL A 319 -1.80 9.27 -19.35
C VAL A 319 -3.08 8.45 -19.50
N ARG A 320 -3.09 7.53 -20.46
CA ARG A 320 -4.14 6.50 -20.50
C ARG A 320 -3.72 5.39 -19.56
N PRO A 321 -4.51 5.06 -18.52
CA PRO A 321 -4.19 3.91 -17.67
C PRO A 321 -4.11 2.66 -18.56
N VAL A 322 -2.94 2.05 -18.60
CA VAL A 322 -2.79 0.70 -19.13
C VAL A 322 -3.27 -0.21 -18.00
N ILE A 323 -4.08 -1.22 -18.33
CA ILE A 323 -4.45 -2.26 -17.38
C ILE A 323 -3.15 -2.92 -16.93
N ALA A 324 -2.67 -2.56 -15.74
CA ALA A 324 -1.40 -3.07 -15.23
C ALA A 324 -1.60 -4.50 -14.72
N ASP A 325 -0.76 -5.42 -15.16
CA ASP A 325 -0.58 -6.68 -14.43
C ASP A 325 0.00 -6.34 -13.04
N PRO A 326 -0.65 -6.71 -11.93
CA PRO A 326 -0.14 -6.46 -10.58
C PRO A 326 1.25 -7.03 -10.36
N GLY A 327 1.57 -8.16 -11.00
CA GLY A 327 2.89 -8.75 -10.98
C GLY A 327 3.94 -7.84 -11.60
N GLU A 328 3.66 -7.26 -12.77
CA GLU A 328 4.53 -6.29 -13.43
C GLU A 328 4.65 -4.99 -12.65
N ALA A 329 3.54 -4.49 -12.09
CA ALA A 329 3.55 -3.29 -11.25
C ALA A 329 4.40 -3.49 -9.99
N ARG A 330 4.28 -4.66 -9.34
CA ARG A 330 5.10 -5.06 -8.20
C ARG A 330 6.58 -5.12 -8.56
N GLU A 331 6.93 -5.87 -9.59
CA GLU A 331 8.31 -6.04 -10.02
C GLU A 331 8.96 -4.70 -10.36
N ARG A 332 8.24 -3.85 -11.09
CA ARG A 332 8.69 -2.51 -11.44
C ARG A 332 8.94 -1.66 -10.18
N SER A 333 7.98 -1.57 -9.26
CA SER A 333 8.12 -0.73 -8.07
C SER A 333 9.23 -1.21 -7.13
N VAL A 334 9.45 -2.51 -7.01
CA VAL A 334 10.56 -3.10 -6.25
C VAL A 334 11.92 -2.75 -6.89
N ARG A 335 12.03 -2.87 -8.23
CA ARG A 335 13.24 -2.50 -8.97
C ARG A 335 13.53 -1.00 -8.92
N GLU A 336 12.51 -0.16 -9.00
CA GLU A 336 12.63 1.30 -8.86
C GLU A 336 13.13 1.69 -7.47
N LEU A 337 12.61 1.06 -6.40
CA LEU A 337 13.12 1.27 -5.05
C LEU A 337 14.60 0.88 -4.94
N ALA A 338 14.97 -0.29 -5.46
CA ALA A 338 16.35 -0.75 -5.45
C ALA A 338 17.28 0.22 -6.20
N ALA A 339 16.87 0.66 -7.40
CA ALA A 339 17.63 1.60 -8.22
C ALA A 339 17.83 2.96 -7.53
N ARG A 340 16.79 3.51 -6.91
CA ARG A 340 16.89 4.76 -6.11
C ARG A 340 17.88 4.65 -4.94
N CYS A 341 18.06 3.46 -4.39
CA CYS A 341 19.00 3.19 -3.32
C CYS A 341 20.41 2.80 -3.84
N HIS A 342 20.68 2.93 -5.15
CA HIS A 342 21.97 2.59 -5.76
C HIS A 342 22.46 1.19 -5.38
N TYR A 343 21.56 0.20 -5.43
CA TYR A 343 21.88 -1.16 -5.03
C TYR A 343 22.91 -1.83 -5.96
N GLU A 344 23.62 -2.80 -5.43
CA GLU A 344 24.56 -3.61 -6.19
C GLU A 344 23.81 -4.69 -6.97
N LEU A 345 23.41 -4.38 -8.23
CA LEU A 345 22.59 -5.26 -9.05
C LEU A 345 23.15 -6.67 -9.23
N PRO A 346 24.46 -6.88 -9.57
CA PRO A 346 24.99 -8.23 -9.77
C PRO A 346 24.86 -9.10 -8.53
N HIS A 347 25.23 -8.57 -7.35
CA HIS A 347 25.10 -9.26 -6.07
C HIS A 347 23.64 -9.58 -5.73
N SER A 348 22.78 -8.57 -5.73
CA SER A 348 21.37 -8.74 -5.37
C SER A 348 20.64 -9.71 -6.30
N ALA A 349 20.92 -9.68 -7.61
CA ALA A 349 20.36 -10.61 -8.57
C ALA A 349 20.85 -12.05 -8.36
N ASN A 350 22.15 -12.23 -8.04
CA ASN A 350 22.71 -13.55 -7.74
C ASN A 350 22.10 -14.11 -6.45
N VAL A 351 22.04 -13.32 -5.38
CA VAL A 351 21.40 -13.71 -4.11
C VAL A 351 19.92 -14.07 -4.31
N GLN A 352 19.19 -13.30 -5.12
CA GLN A 352 17.80 -13.59 -5.47
C GLN A 352 17.68 -14.95 -6.17
N MET A 353 18.49 -15.21 -7.19
CA MET A 353 18.50 -16.49 -7.92
C MET A 353 18.79 -17.67 -6.98
N LEU A 354 19.80 -17.57 -6.12
CA LEU A 354 20.17 -18.61 -5.15
C LEU A 354 19.09 -18.82 -4.09
N ALA A 355 18.48 -17.74 -3.59
CA ALA A 355 17.38 -17.81 -2.62
C ALA A 355 16.16 -18.52 -3.20
N LEU A 356 15.79 -18.21 -4.45
CA LEU A 356 14.67 -18.87 -5.13
C LEU A 356 14.97 -20.35 -5.39
N ARG A 357 16.20 -20.71 -5.73
CA ARG A 357 16.60 -22.11 -5.89
C ARG A 357 16.47 -22.90 -4.59
N LEU A 358 16.88 -22.30 -3.47
CA LEU A 358 16.70 -22.88 -2.14
C LEU A 358 15.21 -22.99 -1.77
N PHE A 359 14.42 -21.98 -2.07
CA PHE A 359 12.97 -21.98 -1.81
C PHE A 359 12.27 -23.10 -2.60
N ASP A 360 12.55 -23.23 -3.88
CA ASP A 360 11.95 -24.23 -4.74
C ASP A 360 12.28 -25.68 -4.27
N SER A 361 13.46 -25.86 -3.65
CA SER A 361 13.89 -27.15 -3.13
C SER A 361 13.41 -27.46 -1.70
N LEU A 362 13.30 -26.46 -0.84
CA LEU A 362 13.08 -26.62 0.60
C LEU A 362 11.75 -26.05 1.10
N GLY A 363 11.19 -25.05 0.41
CA GLY A 363 10.09 -24.22 0.91
C GLY A 363 8.88 -25.03 1.36
N LEU A 364 8.41 -25.95 0.53
CA LEU A 364 7.24 -26.78 0.84
C LEU A 364 7.46 -27.61 2.12
N ARG A 365 8.63 -28.21 2.28
CA ARG A 365 8.97 -29.03 3.47
C ARG A 365 9.15 -28.18 4.73
N LEU A 366 9.50 -26.92 4.57
CA LEU A 366 9.54 -25.93 5.66
C LEU A 366 8.15 -25.35 5.97
N GLY A 367 7.11 -25.76 5.26
CA GLY A 367 5.73 -25.27 5.42
C GLY A 367 5.50 -23.88 4.79
N ALA A 368 6.29 -23.53 3.77
CA ALA A 368 6.05 -22.30 3.00
C ALA A 368 4.98 -22.52 1.92
N ALA A 369 4.10 -21.53 1.75
CA ALA A 369 3.15 -21.52 0.64
C ALA A 369 3.80 -20.98 -0.64
N PRO A 370 3.35 -21.42 -1.85
CA PRO A 370 3.86 -20.89 -3.12
C PRO A 370 3.82 -19.35 -3.22
N ALA A 371 2.80 -18.72 -2.62
CA ALA A 371 2.64 -17.26 -2.56
C ALA A 371 3.76 -16.54 -1.76
N GLU A 372 4.55 -17.26 -0.97
CA GLU A 372 5.70 -16.70 -0.24
C GLU A 372 6.95 -16.55 -1.13
N ARG A 373 7.00 -17.22 -2.28
CA ARG A 373 8.13 -17.18 -3.23
C ARG A 373 8.42 -15.76 -3.74
N PRO A 374 7.42 -14.97 -4.21
CA PRO A 374 7.64 -13.59 -4.60
C PRO A 374 8.12 -12.69 -3.45
N LEU A 375 7.67 -12.95 -2.21
CA LEU A 375 8.13 -12.18 -1.04
C LEU A 375 9.63 -12.36 -0.78
N LEU A 376 10.10 -13.59 -0.95
CA LEU A 376 11.53 -13.90 -0.84
C LEU A 376 12.33 -13.26 -1.98
N ALA A 377 11.79 -13.27 -3.21
CA ALA A 377 12.43 -12.64 -4.37
C ALA A 377 12.67 -11.14 -4.14
N ASP A 378 11.64 -10.44 -3.66
CA ASP A 378 11.72 -9.00 -3.38
C ASP A 378 12.65 -8.72 -2.20
N ALA A 379 12.56 -9.52 -1.13
CA ALA A 379 13.45 -9.37 0.02
C ALA A 379 14.92 -9.60 -0.36
N ALA A 380 15.20 -10.54 -1.25
CA ALA A 380 16.54 -10.83 -1.75
C ALA A 380 17.07 -9.70 -2.65
N LEU A 381 16.21 -9.06 -3.46
CA LEU A 381 16.61 -7.91 -4.27
C LEU A 381 16.89 -6.67 -3.41
N LEU A 382 16.14 -6.50 -2.31
CA LEU A 382 16.16 -5.30 -1.46
C LEU A 382 16.99 -5.47 -0.17
N HIS A 383 17.65 -6.62 0.07
CA HIS A 383 18.27 -6.89 1.37
C HIS A 383 19.36 -5.88 1.75
N ASP A 384 20.07 -5.35 0.78
CA ASP A 384 21.22 -4.47 0.94
C ASP A 384 20.95 -2.99 0.57
N VAL A 385 19.72 -2.60 0.24
CA VAL A 385 19.37 -1.20 -0.06
C VAL A 385 19.71 -0.23 1.08
N GLY A 386 19.90 -0.72 2.29
CA GLY A 386 20.31 0.07 3.44
C GLY A 386 21.73 0.62 3.37
N TYR A 387 22.59 0.12 2.48
CA TYR A 387 23.90 0.73 2.18
C TYR A 387 23.78 2.17 1.72
N HIS A 388 22.66 2.53 1.10
CA HIS A 388 22.34 3.91 0.74
C HIS A 388 22.42 4.89 1.93
N ILE A 389 22.11 4.43 3.15
CA ILE A 389 22.20 5.23 4.37
C ILE A 389 23.58 5.06 5.02
N SER A 390 24.02 3.81 5.27
CA SER A 390 25.30 3.51 5.90
C SER A 390 25.67 2.05 5.77
N TYR A 391 26.97 1.75 5.66
CA TYR A 391 27.51 0.40 5.75
C TYR A 391 27.24 -0.25 7.11
N ASP A 392 27.39 0.53 8.21
CA ASP A 392 27.10 0.01 9.55
C ASP A 392 25.62 -0.24 9.70
N ARG A 393 25.30 -1.45 10.16
CA ARG A 393 23.91 -1.90 10.40
C ARG A 393 22.97 -1.74 9.20
N HIS A 394 23.47 -1.76 7.93
CA HIS A 394 22.66 -1.59 6.73
C HIS A 394 21.39 -2.44 6.72
N HIS A 395 21.42 -3.67 7.23
CA HIS A 395 20.24 -4.54 7.36
C HIS A 395 19.09 -3.91 8.17
N LYS A 396 19.38 -3.03 9.15
CA LYS A 396 18.35 -2.26 9.86
C LYS A 396 17.86 -1.09 9.02
N HIS A 397 18.75 -0.47 8.25
CA HIS A 397 18.39 0.60 7.31
C HIS A 397 17.53 0.06 6.17
N SER A 398 17.87 -1.13 5.60
CA SER A 398 17.03 -1.82 4.62
C SER A 398 15.60 -2.02 5.13
N TYR A 399 15.45 -2.49 6.38
CA TYR A 399 14.13 -2.62 7.00
C TYR A 399 13.36 -1.29 6.99
N HIS A 400 13.98 -0.19 7.41
CA HIS A 400 13.31 1.11 7.48
C HIS A 400 12.98 1.67 6.10
N ILE A 401 13.85 1.50 5.12
CA ILE A 401 13.60 1.90 3.74
C ILE A 401 12.40 1.12 3.20
N ILE A 402 12.41 -0.21 3.28
CA ILE A 402 11.39 -1.07 2.71
C ILE A 402 10.03 -0.85 3.38
N VAL A 403 9.97 -0.79 4.70
CA VAL A 403 8.70 -0.68 5.42
C VAL A 403 7.99 0.67 5.18
N HIS A 404 8.75 1.69 4.77
CA HIS A 404 8.22 3.03 4.49
C HIS A 404 8.14 3.36 3.00
N ALA A 405 8.60 2.46 2.12
CA ALA A 405 8.48 2.64 0.68
C ALA A 405 7.05 2.46 0.19
N GLU A 406 6.73 3.07 -0.94
CA GLU A 406 5.54 2.74 -1.72
C GLU A 406 5.89 1.62 -2.69
N LEU A 407 5.34 0.43 -2.44
CA LEU A 407 5.50 -0.73 -3.30
C LEU A 407 4.14 -1.08 -3.92
N LEU A 408 3.98 -0.79 -5.20
CA LEU A 408 2.76 -1.12 -5.94
C LEU A 408 2.60 -2.64 -6.04
N GLY A 409 1.38 -3.12 -5.99
CA GLY A 409 1.09 -4.55 -6.07
C GLY A 409 1.56 -5.40 -4.87
N VAL A 410 2.10 -4.76 -3.81
CA VAL A 410 2.50 -5.41 -2.55
C VAL A 410 1.54 -5.04 -1.44
N GLN A 411 0.93 -6.05 -0.80
CA GLN A 411 0.06 -5.79 0.33
C GLN A 411 0.87 -5.34 1.57
N PRO A 412 0.29 -4.50 2.46
CA PRO A 412 0.99 -4.02 3.65
C PRO A 412 1.57 -5.13 4.55
N ALA A 413 0.84 -6.22 4.74
CA ALA A 413 1.32 -7.38 5.50
C ALA A 413 2.53 -8.05 4.83
N ASP A 414 2.50 -8.21 3.51
CA ASP A 414 3.59 -8.78 2.71
C ASP A 414 4.81 -7.84 2.71
N GLN A 415 4.60 -6.53 2.62
CA GLN A 415 5.68 -5.53 2.71
C GLN A 415 6.42 -5.62 4.05
N VAL A 416 5.69 -5.81 5.14
CA VAL A 416 6.29 -6.01 6.47
C VAL A 416 7.09 -7.33 6.53
N VAL A 417 6.62 -8.40 5.87
CA VAL A 417 7.38 -9.65 5.73
C VAL A 417 8.66 -9.40 4.95
N ILE A 418 8.60 -8.79 3.76
CA ILE A 418 9.76 -8.45 2.91
C ILE A 418 10.80 -7.65 3.72
N ALA A 419 10.36 -6.59 4.40
CA ALA A 419 11.24 -5.75 5.22
C ALA A 419 11.94 -6.51 6.35
N ASN A 420 11.20 -7.39 7.05
CA ASN A 420 11.77 -8.20 8.11
C ASN A 420 12.73 -9.26 7.57
N VAL A 421 12.41 -9.91 6.45
CA VAL A 421 13.29 -10.89 5.81
C VAL A 421 14.59 -10.22 5.38
N ALA A 422 14.51 -9.05 4.72
CA ALA A 422 15.68 -8.24 4.41
C ALA A 422 16.49 -7.84 5.66
N ARG A 423 15.82 -7.44 6.77
CA ARG A 423 16.49 -7.15 8.04
C ARG A 423 17.28 -8.33 8.59
N TYR A 424 16.73 -9.54 8.48
CA TYR A 424 17.30 -10.73 9.11
C TYR A 424 18.22 -11.57 8.20
N HIS A 425 18.60 -11.08 7.02
CA HIS A 425 19.60 -11.73 6.18
C HIS A 425 20.97 -11.81 6.88
N ARG A 426 21.21 -10.90 7.83
CA ARG A 426 22.47 -10.72 8.55
C ARG A 426 22.22 -10.49 10.05
N GLY A 427 23.28 -10.65 10.87
CA GLY A 427 23.22 -10.41 12.31
C GLY A 427 22.40 -11.49 13.05
N ALA A 428 21.81 -11.13 14.19
CA ALA A 428 21.02 -12.04 15.01
C ALA A 428 19.77 -12.54 14.28
N PRO A 429 19.39 -13.82 14.43
CA PRO A 429 18.13 -14.34 13.89
C PRO A 429 16.91 -13.65 14.53
N PRO A 430 15.71 -13.79 13.92
CA PRO A 430 14.49 -13.21 14.48
C PRO A 430 14.22 -13.68 15.92
N LYS A 431 13.93 -12.75 16.83
CA LYS A 431 13.60 -13.03 18.24
C LYS A 431 12.41 -12.19 18.68
N LYS A 432 11.50 -12.75 19.48
CA LYS A 432 10.30 -12.03 19.98
C LYS A 432 10.62 -10.72 20.72
N LYS A 433 11.80 -10.58 21.32
CA LYS A 433 12.26 -9.34 21.95
C LYS A 433 12.61 -8.23 20.95
N HIS A 434 12.74 -8.52 19.68
CA HIS A 434 12.91 -7.50 18.64
C HIS A 434 11.54 -6.89 18.34
N ARG A 435 11.35 -5.60 18.64
CA ARG A 435 10.06 -4.90 18.54
C ARG A 435 9.35 -5.09 17.19
N ASN A 436 10.09 -4.98 16.08
CA ASN A 436 9.57 -5.14 14.73
C ASN A 436 9.06 -6.55 14.42
N PHE A 437 9.64 -7.58 15.06
CA PHE A 437 9.25 -8.98 14.88
C PHE A 437 8.25 -9.43 15.94
N GLY A 438 8.42 -8.97 17.18
CA GLY A 438 7.56 -9.33 18.30
C GLY A 438 6.12 -8.83 18.15
N ALA A 439 5.93 -7.69 17.48
CA ALA A 439 4.62 -7.10 17.21
C ALA A 439 3.80 -7.90 16.17
N LEU A 440 4.45 -8.70 15.33
CA LEU A 440 3.77 -9.50 14.31
C LEU A 440 2.94 -10.62 14.94
N ASP A 441 1.89 -11.06 14.28
CA ASP A 441 1.14 -12.25 14.65
C ASP A 441 1.97 -13.55 14.46
N ARG A 442 1.39 -14.68 14.84
CA ARG A 442 2.07 -15.99 14.81
C ARG A 442 2.41 -16.41 13.37
N GLU A 443 1.50 -16.15 12.44
CA GLU A 443 1.67 -16.55 11.03
C GLU A 443 2.76 -15.75 10.34
N LEU A 444 2.70 -14.41 10.45
CA LEU A 444 3.70 -13.52 9.88
C LEU A 444 5.11 -13.80 10.46
N ARG A 445 5.21 -14.08 11.79
CA ARG A 445 6.48 -14.49 12.38
C ARG A 445 7.01 -15.78 11.79
N ALA A 446 6.15 -16.75 11.53
CA ALA A 446 6.56 -18.01 10.92
C ALA A 446 7.09 -17.80 9.49
N ARG A 447 6.40 -17.00 8.67
CA ARG A 447 6.82 -16.62 7.31
C ARG A 447 8.19 -15.92 7.35
N VAL A 448 8.34 -14.88 8.16
CA VAL A 448 9.62 -14.15 8.32
C VAL A 448 10.75 -15.11 8.70
N THR A 449 10.51 -16.00 9.65
CA THR A 449 11.56 -16.91 10.12
C THR A 449 12.02 -17.88 9.04
N ARG A 450 11.07 -18.48 8.28
CA ARG A 450 11.38 -19.39 7.17
C ARG A 450 12.16 -18.71 6.06
N LEU A 451 11.62 -17.59 5.57
CA LEU A 451 12.23 -16.86 4.45
C LEU A 451 13.58 -16.26 4.82
N SER A 452 13.74 -15.77 6.06
CA SER A 452 15.05 -15.30 6.55
C SER A 452 16.07 -16.42 6.60
N ALA A 453 15.69 -17.64 6.99
CA ALA A 453 16.61 -18.78 7.03
C ALA A 453 17.15 -19.11 5.63
N ILE A 454 16.31 -19.02 4.62
CA ILE A 454 16.69 -19.24 3.21
C ILE A 454 17.59 -18.09 2.71
N LEU A 455 17.18 -16.83 2.91
CA LEU A 455 17.94 -15.69 2.43
C LEU A 455 19.34 -15.61 3.05
N ARG A 456 19.47 -15.95 4.33
CA ARG A 456 20.77 -15.97 5.04
C ARG A 456 21.79 -16.86 4.34
N ILE A 457 21.37 -18.05 3.92
CA ILE A 457 22.25 -19.00 3.23
C ILE A 457 22.56 -18.51 1.82
N ALA A 458 21.56 -18.01 1.10
CA ALA A 458 21.74 -17.48 -0.25
C ALA A 458 22.76 -16.33 -0.28
N ASP A 459 22.61 -15.34 0.60
CA ASP A 459 23.55 -14.23 0.76
C ASP A 459 24.94 -14.72 1.23
N GLY A 460 24.99 -15.79 2.02
CA GLY A 460 26.25 -16.45 2.39
C GLY A 460 27.02 -17.03 1.21
N PHE A 461 26.32 -17.54 0.19
CA PHE A 461 26.91 -18.09 -1.04
C PHE A 461 27.40 -17.03 -2.05
N ASP A 462 27.13 -15.77 -1.82
CA ASP A 462 27.73 -14.66 -2.62
C ASP A 462 28.50 -13.67 -1.72
N ARG A 463 29.18 -14.21 -0.72
CA ARG A 463 29.94 -13.44 0.28
C ARG A 463 31.00 -12.52 -0.34
N GLY A 464 31.60 -12.95 -1.43
CA GLY A 464 32.61 -12.19 -2.17
C GLY A 464 32.05 -11.17 -3.14
N HIS A 465 30.73 -11.10 -3.33
CA HIS A 465 30.05 -10.26 -4.34
C HIS A 465 30.56 -10.46 -5.77
N THR A 466 31.03 -11.67 -6.06
CA THR A 466 31.66 -11.97 -7.36
C THR A 466 30.78 -12.82 -8.27
N GLY A 467 29.62 -13.28 -7.80
CA GLY A 467 28.78 -14.21 -8.54
C GLY A 467 29.46 -15.56 -8.82
N ALA A 468 30.40 -15.97 -7.95
CA ALA A 468 31.19 -17.19 -8.15
C ALA A 468 30.32 -18.46 -8.10
N VAL A 469 29.18 -18.45 -7.42
CA VAL A 469 28.21 -19.54 -7.37
C VAL A 469 27.12 -19.32 -8.43
N LYS A 470 27.08 -20.18 -9.43
CA LYS A 470 26.10 -20.16 -10.52
C LYS A 470 24.77 -20.82 -10.16
N SER A 471 24.82 -21.90 -9.37
CA SER A 471 23.63 -22.69 -9.02
C SER A 471 23.88 -23.47 -7.74
N LEU A 472 22.80 -24.05 -7.17
CA LEU A 472 22.85 -24.89 -5.98
C LEU A 472 22.15 -26.22 -6.28
N ARG A 473 22.81 -27.32 -5.93
CA ARG A 473 22.17 -28.64 -5.84
C ARG A 473 21.77 -28.90 -4.40
N VAL A 474 20.47 -29.02 -4.15
CA VAL A 474 19.90 -29.16 -2.80
C VAL A 474 19.25 -30.54 -2.66
N ARG A 475 19.59 -31.25 -1.61
CA ARG A 475 18.99 -32.55 -1.27
C ARG A 475 18.59 -32.60 0.19
N TRP A 476 17.32 -32.88 0.45
CA TRP A 476 16.83 -33.16 1.80
C TRP A 476 16.93 -34.66 2.07
N LEU A 477 17.91 -35.07 2.85
CA LEU A 477 18.15 -36.43 3.25
C LEU A 477 17.43 -36.75 4.59
N GLN A 478 17.39 -38.00 5.01
CA GLN A 478 16.75 -38.40 6.28
C GLN A 478 17.35 -37.68 7.50
N ARG A 479 18.67 -37.47 7.50
CA ARG A 479 19.40 -36.92 8.64
C ARG A 479 20.11 -35.60 8.41
N ALA A 480 19.99 -35.01 7.21
CA ALA A 480 20.64 -33.75 6.88
C ALA A 480 19.99 -33.07 5.67
N ILE A 481 20.16 -31.75 5.55
CA ILE A 481 19.98 -31.02 4.31
C ILE A 481 21.35 -30.81 3.70
N ARG A 482 21.60 -31.35 2.50
CA ARG A 482 22.89 -31.21 1.81
C ARG A 482 22.76 -30.18 0.68
N ILE A 483 23.63 -29.17 0.68
CA ILE A 483 23.69 -28.10 -0.31
C ILE A 483 25.09 -28.10 -0.93
N THR A 484 25.16 -28.30 -2.24
CA THR A 484 26.40 -28.30 -3.02
C THR A 484 26.34 -27.15 -4.02
N PRO A 485 27.22 -26.13 -3.90
CA PRO A 485 27.29 -25.06 -4.88
C PRO A 485 27.98 -25.50 -6.17
N GLU A 486 27.53 -24.95 -7.29
CA GLU A 486 28.16 -25.12 -8.61
C GLU A 486 28.83 -23.81 -8.99
N ALA A 487 30.12 -23.88 -9.33
CA ALA A 487 30.92 -22.69 -9.67
C ALA A 487 30.50 -22.11 -11.04
N SER A 488 30.63 -20.80 -11.18
CA SER A 488 30.45 -20.10 -12.45
C SER A 488 31.63 -20.35 -13.41
N ASP A 489 32.83 -20.53 -12.84
CA ASP A 489 34.06 -20.92 -13.55
C ASP A 489 34.69 -22.11 -12.84
N HIS A 490 35.16 -23.11 -13.60
CA HIS A 490 35.83 -24.31 -13.07
C HIS A 490 37.09 -24.02 -12.25
N ARG A 491 37.68 -22.83 -12.43
CA ARG A 491 38.86 -22.38 -11.66
C ARG A 491 38.50 -21.58 -10.41
N ALA A 492 37.22 -21.23 -10.20
CA ALA A 492 36.82 -20.45 -9.04
C ALA A 492 36.88 -21.28 -7.77
N SER A 493 37.60 -20.79 -6.76
CA SER A 493 37.56 -21.37 -5.42
C SER A 493 36.30 -20.89 -4.71
N LEU A 494 35.42 -21.78 -4.30
CA LEU A 494 34.18 -21.49 -3.56
C LEU A 494 34.35 -21.59 -2.04
N ARG A 495 35.57 -21.55 -1.52
CA ARG A 495 35.84 -21.72 -0.07
C ARG A 495 35.22 -20.62 0.76
N LEU A 496 35.27 -19.35 0.28
CA LEU A 496 34.69 -18.20 0.96
C LEU A 496 33.15 -18.30 0.99
N GLU A 497 32.54 -18.66 -0.12
CA GLU A 497 31.10 -18.81 -0.30
C GLU A 497 30.55 -19.98 0.55
N CYS A 498 31.22 -21.12 0.52
CA CYS A 498 30.85 -22.27 1.36
C CYS A 498 30.94 -21.92 2.85
N TRP A 499 32.01 -21.25 3.27
CA TRP A 499 32.18 -20.79 4.65
C TRP A 499 31.12 -19.77 5.03
N GLY A 500 30.81 -18.79 4.15
CA GLY A 500 29.78 -17.78 4.35
C GLY A 500 28.40 -18.40 4.55
N ALA A 501 28.01 -19.34 3.69
CA ALA A 501 26.76 -20.07 3.79
C ALA A 501 26.70 -20.95 5.05
N HIS A 502 27.79 -21.66 5.36
CA HIS A 502 27.90 -22.50 6.58
C HIS A 502 27.64 -21.68 7.84
N ARG A 503 28.31 -20.53 8.03
CA ARG A 503 28.11 -19.65 9.19
C ARG A 503 26.69 -19.13 9.35
N LYS A 504 25.89 -19.13 8.30
CA LYS A 504 24.50 -18.64 8.29
C LYS A 504 23.46 -19.75 8.33
N SER A 505 23.87 -21.03 8.36
CA SER A 505 23.01 -22.22 8.21
C SER A 505 22.22 -22.61 9.49
N ALA A 506 22.65 -22.17 10.67
CA ALA A 506 22.09 -22.59 11.96
C ALA A 506 20.56 -22.35 12.07
N LEU A 507 20.04 -21.25 11.53
CA LEU A 507 18.60 -20.96 11.58
C LEU A 507 17.80 -21.96 10.72
N LEU A 508 18.31 -22.35 9.55
CA LEU A 508 17.68 -23.38 8.71
C LEU A 508 17.73 -24.75 9.37
N ALA A 509 18.87 -25.14 9.95
CA ALA A 509 19.02 -26.41 10.67
C ALA A 509 18.00 -26.50 11.81
N LYS A 510 17.84 -25.43 12.59
CA LYS A 510 16.87 -25.38 13.68
C LYS A 510 15.42 -25.54 13.19
N LEU A 511 15.06 -24.92 12.07
CA LEU A 511 13.70 -25.02 11.48
C LEU A 511 13.43 -26.40 10.90
N ALA A 512 14.43 -26.98 10.25
CA ALA A 512 14.32 -28.30 9.61
C ALA A 512 14.40 -29.49 10.60
N GLY A 513 14.93 -29.25 11.81
CA GLY A 513 15.17 -30.31 12.79
C GLY A 513 16.31 -31.26 12.43
N VAL A 514 17.09 -30.92 11.40
CA VAL A 514 18.25 -31.69 10.93
C VAL A 514 19.41 -30.75 10.58
N PRO A 515 20.66 -31.18 10.66
CA PRO A 515 21.82 -30.36 10.30
C PRO A 515 21.82 -29.99 8.82
N VAL A 516 22.42 -28.83 8.52
CA VAL A 516 22.69 -28.37 7.15
C VAL A 516 24.17 -28.63 6.84
N GLU A 517 24.42 -29.37 5.79
CA GLU A 517 25.75 -29.72 5.27
C GLU A 517 26.02 -28.93 4.00
N ILE A 518 27.05 -28.09 4.01
CA ILE A 518 27.56 -27.41 2.81
C ILE A 518 28.72 -28.25 2.28
N VAL A 519 28.60 -28.75 1.05
CA VAL A 519 29.63 -29.59 0.43
C VAL A 519 30.38 -28.76 -0.61
N ALA A 520 31.62 -28.43 -0.29
CA ALA A 520 32.48 -27.68 -1.21
C ALA A 520 32.88 -28.53 -2.44
N PRO A 521 33.32 -27.93 -3.56
CA PRO A 521 33.73 -28.65 -4.77
C PRO A 521 34.88 -29.62 -4.57
N ASP A 522 35.74 -29.39 -3.58
CA ASP A 522 36.84 -30.29 -3.18
C ASP A 522 36.39 -31.48 -2.33
N GLY A 523 35.09 -31.62 -2.09
CA GLY A 523 34.51 -32.67 -1.26
C GLY A 523 34.49 -32.38 0.25
N THR A 524 35.02 -31.25 0.69
CA THR A 524 34.97 -30.83 2.10
C THR A 524 33.51 -30.59 2.52
N VAL A 525 33.11 -31.20 3.66
CA VAL A 525 31.77 -31.05 4.22
C VAL A 525 31.84 -30.15 5.46
N LEU A 526 31.10 -29.01 5.42
CA LEU A 526 30.92 -28.12 6.55
C LEU A 526 29.53 -28.35 7.15
N SER A 527 29.45 -28.81 8.40
CA SER A 527 28.16 -29.11 9.06
C SER A 527 27.77 -28.04 10.06
N SER A 528 26.47 -27.66 10.10
CA SER A 528 25.95 -26.71 11.09
C SER A 528 26.15 -27.17 12.55
N GLN A 529 26.39 -28.44 12.81
CA GLN A 529 26.74 -28.95 14.13
C GLN A 529 28.13 -28.49 14.64
N ASP A 530 29.05 -28.18 13.72
CA ASP A 530 30.39 -27.72 14.07
C ASP A 530 30.40 -26.23 14.50
N THR A 531 29.36 -25.46 14.14
CA THR A 531 29.23 -24.06 14.53
C THR A 531 28.78 -23.87 16.00
N GLU A 532 28.05 -24.82 16.56
CA GLU A 532 27.64 -24.78 17.97
C GLU A 532 28.76 -25.12 18.94
N LYS A 533 29.69 -26.00 18.53
CA LYS A 533 30.86 -26.40 19.35
C LYS A 533 31.94 -25.31 19.48
N ASN A 534 31.96 -24.31 18.56
CA ASN A 534 32.93 -23.20 18.59
C ASN A 534 32.35 -21.90 19.17
N ALA A 535 31.13 -21.93 19.72
CA ALA A 535 30.43 -20.78 20.30
C ALA A 535 30.26 -20.89 21.84
N GLU A 536 30.70 -22.01 22.43
CA GLU A 536 30.93 -22.20 23.86
C GLU A 536 32.42 -21.94 24.19
#